data_ae1419682c02edfab31f5c6b2a2b58c2
#
_entry.id   ae1419682c02edfab31f5c6b2a2b58c2
#
_cell.length_a   1.000
_cell.length_b   1.000
_cell.length_c   1.000
_cell.angle_alpha   90.00
_cell.angle_beta   90.00
_cell.angle_gamma   90.00
#
_symmetry.space_group_name_H-M   'P 1'
#
loop_
_entity.id
_entity.type
_entity.pdbx_description
1 polymer ?
#
loop_
_entity_poly.entity_id
_entity_poly.type
_entity_poly.pdbx_seq_one_letter_code
_entity_poly.pdbx_strand_id
1 'polypeptide(L)'
;MKHLQRHLLVLLLALLPGVASFAGEAADSLYIFRFVQGKDAFYAPWRDNSAQLEALLTLLRAHREAILSGSIPVRVDGYCTGQAPDEENRRMAAVRSNRVKSELIGRAGVTEACFVTANHAVEYAEGVRNVVTVKLCIPADINETKEDLPDAADTDLKIVQQEQRAVQQEQKAVQQEQKAVQQE
;
A
#
# COMPACT_ATOMS: atom_id res chain seq x y z
N MET A 1 28.92 -18.18 -56.88
CA MET A 1 28.17 -18.86 -55.78
C MET A 1 28.58 -18.42 -54.35
N LYS A 2 29.86 -18.12 -54.08
CA LYS A 2 30.32 -17.74 -52.74
C LYS A 2 29.80 -16.37 -52.25
N HIS A 3 29.51 -15.42 -53.12
CA HIS A 3 29.01 -14.10 -52.76
C HIS A 3 27.51 -14.10 -52.37
N LEU A 4 26.71 -14.93 -53.05
CA LEU A 4 25.28 -15.06 -52.80
C LEU A 4 25.02 -15.67 -51.41
N GLN A 5 25.88 -16.61 -50.98
CA GLN A 5 25.78 -17.26 -49.67
C GLN A 5 26.13 -16.32 -48.50
N ARG A 6 27.05 -15.34 -48.72
CA ARG A 6 27.40 -14.34 -47.68
C ARG A 6 26.27 -13.31 -47.49
N HIS A 7 25.55 -12.92 -48.55
CA HIS A 7 24.42 -12.00 -48.41
C HIS A 7 23.21 -12.67 -47.79
N LEU A 8 22.98 -13.97 -48.02
CA LEU A 8 21.91 -14.72 -47.34
C LEU A 8 22.18 -14.87 -45.84
N LEU A 9 23.45 -15.08 -45.46
CA LEU A 9 23.82 -15.18 -44.02
C LEU A 9 23.67 -13.85 -43.28
N VAL A 10 23.98 -12.73 -43.92
CA VAL A 10 23.81 -11.38 -43.34
C VAL A 10 22.33 -11.00 -43.24
N LEU A 11 21.49 -11.42 -44.20
CA LEU A 11 20.05 -11.15 -44.18
C LEU A 11 19.33 -11.96 -43.08
N LEU A 12 19.80 -13.17 -42.76
CA LEU A 12 19.23 -14.02 -41.73
C LEU A 12 19.55 -13.54 -40.32
N LEU A 13 20.65 -12.79 -40.15
CA LEU A 13 21.05 -12.24 -38.83
C LEU A 13 20.26 -10.95 -38.47
N ALA A 14 19.59 -10.32 -39.45
CA ALA A 14 18.80 -9.10 -39.22
C ALA A 14 17.35 -9.35 -38.79
N LEU A 15 16.92 -10.63 -38.68
CA LEU A 15 15.57 -11.03 -38.32
C LEU A 15 15.48 -11.60 -36.86
N LEU A 16 16.42 -11.26 -36.00
CA LEU A 16 16.21 -11.50 -34.57
C LEU A 16 15.23 -10.42 -34.09
N PRO A 17 13.98 -10.78 -33.69
CA PRO A 17 13.14 -9.84 -32.99
C PRO A 17 13.91 -9.46 -31.73
N GLY A 18 14.24 -8.18 -31.59
CA GLY A 18 14.75 -7.63 -30.35
C GLY A 18 13.78 -8.04 -29.27
N VAL A 19 14.20 -8.93 -28.36
CA VAL A 19 13.54 -9.11 -27.07
C VAL A 19 13.68 -7.76 -26.39
N ALA A 20 12.66 -6.90 -26.57
CA ALA A 20 12.47 -5.77 -25.70
C ALA A 20 12.28 -6.39 -24.31
N SER A 21 13.35 -6.37 -23.51
CA SER A 21 13.21 -6.57 -22.09
C SER A 21 12.31 -5.43 -21.60
N PHE A 22 11.03 -5.71 -21.48
CA PHE A 22 10.16 -4.92 -20.61
C PHE A 22 10.72 -5.14 -19.20
N ALA A 23 11.68 -4.31 -18.80
CA ALA A 23 11.95 -4.08 -17.41
C ALA A 23 10.66 -3.46 -16.88
N GLY A 24 9.81 -4.28 -16.26
CA GLY A 24 8.60 -3.82 -15.62
C GLY A 24 8.99 -2.72 -14.65
N GLU A 25 8.43 -1.54 -14.86
CA GLU A 25 8.73 -0.37 -14.04
C GLU A 25 8.19 -0.66 -12.63
N ALA A 26 9.07 -0.69 -11.64
CA ALA A 26 8.69 -0.89 -10.25
C ALA A 26 7.65 0.17 -9.88
N ALA A 27 6.46 -0.25 -9.46
CA ALA A 27 5.41 0.67 -9.06
C ALA A 27 5.76 1.30 -7.70
N ASP A 28 6.40 2.46 -7.74
CA ASP A 28 6.71 3.24 -6.54
C ASP A 28 5.44 3.92 -6.00
N SER A 29 4.93 3.43 -4.88
CA SER A 29 3.78 4.05 -4.20
C SER A 29 4.26 4.95 -3.07
N LEU A 30 3.95 6.25 -3.14
CA LEU A 30 4.34 7.26 -2.17
C LEU A 30 3.10 7.84 -1.47
N TYR A 31 3.12 7.83 -0.15
CA TYR A 31 2.08 8.40 0.72
C TYR A 31 2.67 9.49 1.59
N ILE A 32 1.95 10.61 1.76
CA ILE A 32 2.43 11.78 2.49
C ILE A 32 1.47 12.11 3.63
N PHE A 33 1.95 11.98 4.86
CA PHE A 33 1.21 12.31 6.07
C PHE A 33 1.63 13.67 6.61
N ARG A 34 0.67 14.55 6.82
CA ARG A 34 0.89 15.93 7.24
C ARG A 34 0.68 16.10 8.74
N PHE A 35 1.53 16.90 9.36
CA PHE A 35 1.44 17.22 10.79
C PHE A 35 1.23 18.71 11.00
N VAL A 36 0.50 19.04 12.06
CA VAL A 36 0.35 20.43 12.52
C VAL A 36 1.72 20.89 13.04
N GLN A 37 2.08 22.12 12.68
CA GLN A 37 3.35 22.70 13.13
C GLN A 37 3.46 22.66 14.66
N GLY A 38 4.62 22.24 15.18
CA GLY A 38 4.89 22.13 16.61
C GLY A 38 4.13 21.00 17.34
N LYS A 39 3.34 20.17 16.63
CA LYS A 39 2.65 19.01 17.20
C LYS A 39 3.26 17.72 16.68
N ASP A 40 3.30 16.72 17.56
CA ASP A 40 3.79 15.36 17.26
C ASP A 40 2.64 14.34 17.07
N ALA A 41 1.43 14.68 17.46
CA ALA A 41 0.27 13.82 17.34
C ALA A 41 -0.12 13.61 15.88
N PHE A 42 -0.32 12.35 15.49
CA PHE A 42 -0.93 12.02 14.21
C PHE A 42 -2.44 12.24 14.30
N TYR A 43 -2.95 13.09 13.42
CA TYR A 43 -4.37 13.38 13.36
C TYR A 43 -4.93 12.99 11.98
N ALA A 44 -5.58 11.83 11.93
CA ALA A 44 -6.10 11.28 10.69
C ALA A 44 -7.08 12.21 9.93
N PRO A 45 -8.02 12.93 10.58
CA PRO A 45 -8.88 13.88 9.87
C PRO A 45 -8.17 15.13 9.33
N TRP A 46 -6.88 15.32 9.63
CA TRP A 46 -6.14 16.50 9.15
C TRP A 46 -5.76 16.37 7.69
N ARG A 47 -6.21 17.34 6.89
CA ARG A 47 -5.95 17.34 5.45
C ARG A 47 -6.45 16.05 4.79
N ASP A 48 -5.57 15.42 4.02
CA ASP A 48 -5.80 14.18 3.28
C ASP A 48 -5.28 12.92 4.01
N ASN A 49 -4.85 13.05 5.28
CA ASN A 49 -4.22 11.94 6.02
C ASN A 49 -5.10 10.68 6.08
N SER A 50 -6.42 10.83 6.25
CA SER A 50 -7.32 9.66 6.28
C SER A 50 -7.32 8.90 4.96
N ALA A 51 -7.43 9.61 3.84
CA ALA A 51 -7.44 8.99 2.52
C ALA A 51 -6.08 8.32 2.22
N GLN A 52 -4.97 9.00 2.53
CA GLN A 52 -3.61 8.46 2.39
C GLN A 52 -3.43 7.19 3.25
N LEU A 53 -3.93 7.22 4.49
CA LEU A 53 -3.81 6.08 5.40
C LEU A 53 -4.60 4.88 4.92
N GLU A 54 -5.86 5.02 4.51
CA GLU A 54 -6.68 3.91 4.03
C GLU A 54 -6.10 3.30 2.73
N ALA A 55 -5.64 4.13 1.79
CA ALA A 55 -4.99 3.65 0.58
C ALA A 55 -3.70 2.86 0.90
N LEU A 56 -2.86 3.39 1.80
CA LEU A 56 -1.64 2.71 2.24
C LEU A 56 -1.96 1.40 2.97
N LEU A 57 -2.95 1.38 3.87
CA LEU A 57 -3.34 0.16 4.59
C LEU A 57 -3.84 -0.92 3.63
N THR A 58 -4.57 -0.56 2.60
CA THR A 58 -5.01 -1.49 1.55
C THR A 58 -3.81 -2.11 0.85
N LEU A 59 -2.83 -1.30 0.45
CA LEU A 59 -1.61 -1.78 -0.20
C LEU A 59 -0.76 -2.67 0.72
N LEU A 60 -0.59 -2.27 2.00
CA LEU A 60 0.17 -3.07 2.97
C LEU A 60 -0.47 -4.44 3.22
N ARG A 61 -1.79 -4.50 3.32
CA ARG A 61 -2.51 -5.78 3.48
C ARG A 61 -2.37 -6.66 2.25
N ALA A 62 -2.46 -6.08 1.05
CA ALA A 62 -2.32 -6.78 -0.22
C ALA A 62 -0.94 -7.43 -0.40
N HIS A 63 0.11 -6.82 0.14
CA HIS A 63 1.50 -7.29 0.04
C HIS A 63 2.09 -7.76 1.38
N ARG A 64 1.23 -8.08 2.35
CA ARG A 64 1.63 -8.33 3.74
C ARG A 64 2.72 -9.40 3.88
N GLU A 65 2.61 -10.50 3.18
CA GLU A 65 3.57 -11.61 3.26
C GLU A 65 4.95 -11.20 2.73
N ALA A 66 5.01 -10.54 1.59
CA ALA A 66 6.24 -10.02 1.02
C ALA A 66 6.89 -8.94 1.89
N ILE A 67 6.09 -8.12 2.59
CA ILE A 67 6.56 -7.13 3.55
C ILE A 67 7.13 -7.83 4.80
N LEU A 68 6.44 -8.80 5.36
CA LEU A 68 6.88 -9.54 6.55
C LEU A 68 8.13 -10.38 6.29
N SER A 69 8.30 -10.91 5.07
CA SER A 69 9.53 -11.63 4.66
C SER A 69 10.70 -10.69 4.37
N GLY A 70 10.48 -9.37 4.29
CA GLY A 70 11.48 -8.38 3.94
C GLY A 70 11.73 -8.20 2.44
N SER A 71 10.96 -8.88 1.58
CA SER A 71 11.06 -8.74 0.12
C SER A 71 10.61 -7.36 -0.36
N ILE A 72 9.66 -6.74 0.35
CA ILE A 72 9.20 -5.36 0.12
C ILE A 72 9.45 -4.56 1.40
N PRO A 73 10.54 -3.77 1.50
CA PRO A 73 10.75 -2.89 2.65
C PRO A 73 9.78 -1.71 2.60
N VAL A 74 9.28 -1.31 3.78
CA VAL A 74 8.44 -0.11 3.95
C VAL A 74 9.33 1.03 4.43
N ARG A 75 9.64 1.98 3.55
CA ARG A 75 10.44 3.14 3.90
C ARG A 75 9.59 4.22 4.53
N VAL A 76 10.00 4.72 5.70
CA VAL A 76 9.31 5.77 6.45
C VAL A 76 10.29 6.91 6.74
N ASP A 77 10.13 8.05 6.10
CA ASP A 77 11.02 9.19 6.27
C ASP A 77 10.27 10.37 6.90
N GLY A 78 10.76 10.88 8.04
CA GLY A 78 10.21 12.05 8.71
C GLY A 78 10.93 13.34 8.30
N TYR A 79 10.19 14.42 8.09
CA TYR A 79 10.69 15.74 7.73
C TYR A 79 10.11 16.80 8.65
N CYS A 80 10.98 17.60 9.27
CA CYS A 80 10.54 18.67 10.15
C CYS A 80 11.47 19.88 10.02
N THR A 81 10.87 21.08 10.05
CA THR A 81 11.58 22.36 10.15
C THR A 81 10.85 23.30 11.11
N GLY A 82 11.49 24.40 11.46
CA GLY A 82 10.87 25.46 12.27
C GLY A 82 11.05 25.31 13.76
N GLN A 83 11.91 24.36 14.20
CA GLN A 83 12.47 24.29 15.54
C GLN A 83 13.93 24.76 15.52
N ALA A 84 14.45 25.12 16.68
CA ALA A 84 15.86 25.41 16.85
C ALA A 84 16.35 24.76 18.15
N PRO A 85 17.46 24.02 18.14
CA PRO A 85 18.35 23.71 17.01
C PRO A 85 17.82 22.60 16.08
N ASP A 86 18.52 22.28 15.00
CA ASP A 86 18.16 21.21 14.04
C ASP A 86 17.98 19.85 14.68
N GLU A 87 18.62 19.58 15.81
CA GLU A 87 18.44 18.35 16.58
C GLU A 87 16.98 18.18 17.02
N GLU A 88 16.30 19.27 17.43
CA GLU A 88 14.89 19.24 17.78
C GLU A 88 14.00 18.95 16.56
N ASN A 89 14.38 19.43 15.37
CA ASN A 89 13.70 19.06 14.13
C ASN A 89 13.83 17.56 13.85
N ARG A 90 15.04 16.99 13.96
CA ARG A 90 15.25 15.54 13.78
C ARG A 90 14.48 14.72 14.81
N ARG A 91 14.51 15.14 16.07
CA ARG A 91 13.75 14.49 17.15
C ARG A 91 12.24 14.51 16.87
N MET A 92 11.69 15.66 16.48
CA MET A 92 10.29 15.78 16.13
C MET A 92 9.92 14.93 14.91
N ALA A 93 10.78 14.90 13.88
CA ALA A 93 10.61 14.04 12.72
C ALA A 93 10.55 12.55 13.12
N ALA A 94 11.45 12.11 14.02
CA ALA A 94 11.48 10.74 14.53
C ALA A 94 10.22 10.36 15.31
N VAL A 95 9.73 11.25 16.19
CA VAL A 95 8.49 11.01 16.94
C VAL A 95 7.31 10.86 15.98
N ARG A 96 7.21 11.72 14.98
CA ARG A 96 6.14 11.67 13.96
C ARG A 96 6.20 10.40 13.11
N SER A 97 7.40 10.00 12.67
CA SER A 97 7.61 8.72 11.96
C SER A 97 7.12 7.54 12.80
N ASN A 98 7.42 7.53 14.10
CA ASN A 98 6.94 6.50 15.02
C ASN A 98 5.40 6.51 15.19
N ARG A 99 4.75 7.69 15.18
CA ARG A 99 3.28 7.77 15.21
C ARG A 99 2.66 7.12 13.98
N VAL A 100 3.18 7.43 12.79
CA VAL A 100 2.71 6.80 11.54
C VAL A 100 2.96 5.28 11.57
N LYS A 101 4.17 4.83 11.93
CA LYS A 101 4.47 3.39 12.06
C LYS A 101 3.52 2.69 13.02
N SER A 102 3.18 3.31 14.15
CA SER A 102 2.24 2.74 15.13
C SER A 102 0.85 2.50 14.53
N GLU A 103 0.35 3.42 13.69
CA GLU A 103 -0.92 3.22 12.96
C GLU A 103 -0.82 2.03 12.00
N LEU A 104 0.30 1.92 11.26
CA LEU A 104 0.50 0.84 10.29
C LEU A 104 0.64 -0.53 10.98
N ILE A 105 1.38 -0.60 12.08
CA ILE A 105 1.53 -1.82 12.88
C ILE A 105 0.17 -2.27 13.40
N GLY A 106 -0.58 -1.38 14.04
CA GLY A 106 -1.86 -1.71 14.67
C GLY A 106 -2.96 -2.07 13.68
N ARG A 107 -2.92 -1.52 12.45
CA ARG A 107 -4.03 -1.65 11.49
C ARG A 107 -3.74 -2.55 10.29
N ALA A 108 -2.47 -2.72 9.90
CA ALA A 108 -2.08 -3.59 8.79
C ALA A 108 -1.44 -4.91 9.25
N GLY A 109 -1.11 -5.04 10.54
CA GLY A 109 -0.48 -6.24 11.09
C GLY A 109 0.95 -6.49 10.59
N VAL A 110 1.66 -5.41 10.23
CA VAL A 110 3.11 -5.42 9.96
C VAL A 110 3.88 -5.22 11.27
N THR A 111 5.19 -5.43 11.28
CA THR A 111 6.02 -5.32 12.48
C THR A 111 7.06 -4.22 12.32
N GLU A 112 7.68 -3.77 13.41
CA GLU A 112 8.74 -2.76 13.39
C GLU A 112 9.90 -3.16 12.46
N ALA A 113 10.22 -4.45 12.35
CA ALA A 113 11.28 -4.96 11.49
C ALA A 113 11.04 -4.73 9.99
N CYS A 114 9.80 -4.45 9.58
CA CYS A 114 9.46 -4.18 8.19
C CYS A 114 9.87 -2.76 7.73
N PHE A 115 10.21 -1.87 8.68
CA PHE A 115 10.44 -0.46 8.38
C PHE A 115 11.91 -0.11 8.25
N VAL A 116 12.22 0.67 7.20
CA VAL A 116 13.46 1.42 7.07
C VAL A 116 13.14 2.88 7.31
N THR A 117 13.76 3.51 8.32
CA THR A 117 13.38 4.86 8.76
C THR A 117 14.56 5.84 8.69
N ALA A 118 14.31 7.04 8.15
CA ALA A 118 15.21 8.17 8.26
C ALA A 118 14.47 9.44 8.74
N ASN A 119 15.18 10.36 9.39
CA ASN A 119 14.59 11.58 9.96
C ASN A 119 15.46 12.80 9.62
N HIS A 120 14.82 13.82 9.05
CA HIS A 120 15.46 14.94 8.41
C HIS A 120 15.05 16.28 9.06
N ALA A 121 16.02 17.15 9.30
CA ALA A 121 15.82 18.53 9.76
C ALA A 121 15.70 19.49 8.57
N VAL A 122 14.95 19.11 7.55
CA VAL A 122 14.75 19.87 6.31
C VAL A 122 13.29 19.76 5.84
N GLU A 123 12.90 20.59 4.88
CA GLU A 123 11.63 20.39 4.15
C GLU A 123 11.73 19.16 3.25
N TYR A 124 10.61 18.49 3.04
CA TYR A 124 10.52 17.40 2.08
C TYR A 124 10.65 17.89 0.63
N ALA A 125 9.96 19.00 0.34
CA ALA A 125 10.01 19.72 -0.92
C ALA A 125 9.73 21.19 -0.64
N GLU A 126 9.89 22.07 -1.63
CA GLU A 126 9.62 23.48 -1.47
C GLU A 126 8.21 23.73 -0.90
N GLY A 127 8.14 24.39 0.25
CA GLY A 127 6.89 24.64 0.98
C GLY A 127 6.20 23.44 1.61
N VAL A 128 6.74 22.22 1.45
CA VAL A 128 6.19 20.98 2.05
C VAL A 128 6.97 20.65 3.32
N ARG A 129 6.40 21.05 4.44
CA ARG A 129 7.02 20.94 5.77
C ARG A 129 6.22 20.02 6.68
N ASN A 130 6.86 19.53 7.73
CA ASN A 130 6.18 18.80 8.80
C ASN A 130 5.40 17.60 8.28
N VAL A 131 6.06 16.73 7.53
CA VAL A 131 5.45 15.55 6.93
C VAL A 131 6.22 14.28 7.29
N VAL A 132 5.53 13.16 7.19
CA VAL A 132 6.13 11.83 7.13
C VAL A 132 5.73 11.23 5.79
N THR A 133 6.71 10.72 5.06
CA THR A 133 6.47 10.00 3.82
C THR A 133 6.60 8.50 4.07
N VAL A 134 5.73 7.72 3.42
CA VAL A 134 5.83 6.26 3.40
C VAL A 134 5.91 5.81 1.95
N LYS A 135 6.93 5.01 1.63
CA LYS A 135 7.19 4.52 0.28
C LYS A 135 7.31 3.00 0.29
N LEU A 136 6.61 2.34 -0.64
CA LEU A 136 6.80 0.94 -0.97
C LEU A 136 7.39 0.86 -2.37
N CYS A 137 8.49 0.09 -2.50
CA CYS A 137 9.05 -0.26 -3.80
C CYS A 137 8.62 -1.69 -4.10
N ILE A 138 7.56 -1.83 -4.88
CA ILE A 138 7.01 -3.14 -5.24
C ILE A 138 7.69 -3.59 -6.53
N PRO A 139 8.50 -4.67 -6.51
CA PRO A 139 9.11 -5.22 -7.71
C PRO A 139 8.05 -5.62 -8.73
N ALA A 140 8.34 -5.41 -10.01
CA ALA A 140 7.39 -5.67 -11.10
C ALA A 140 6.98 -7.14 -11.19
N ASP A 141 7.87 -8.06 -10.89
CA ASP A 141 7.64 -9.50 -10.86
C ASP A 141 6.61 -9.93 -9.79
N ILE A 142 6.49 -9.18 -8.71
CA ILE A 142 5.48 -9.42 -7.67
C ILE A 142 4.11 -8.84 -8.11
N ASN A 143 4.10 -7.85 -8.97
CA ASN A 143 2.88 -7.19 -9.42
C ASN A 143 2.13 -8.02 -10.48
N GLU A 144 2.84 -8.78 -11.31
CA GLU A 144 2.26 -9.62 -12.37
C GLU A 144 1.50 -10.84 -11.82
N THR A 145 1.83 -11.31 -10.62
CA THR A 145 1.18 -12.47 -10.00
C THR A 145 -0.27 -12.18 -9.54
N LYS A 146 -0.75 -10.97 -9.66
CA LYS A 146 -2.09 -10.56 -9.19
C LYS A 146 -3.20 -10.66 -10.24
N GLU A 147 -2.88 -10.81 -11.52
CA GLU A 147 -3.92 -10.94 -12.55
C GLU A 147 -4.63 -12.29 -12.58
N ASP A 148 -4.06 -13.33 -11.93
CA ASP A 148 -4.64 -14.67 -11.86
C ASP A 148 -5.34 -15.02 -10.54
N LEU A 149 -5.44 -14.09 -9.57
CA LEU A 149 -6.28 -14.32 -8.40
C LEU A 149 -7.72 -13.93 -8.71
N PRO A 150 -8.71 -14.83 -8.48
CA PRO A 150 -10.12 -14.48 -8.61
C PRO A 150 -10.40 -13.26 -7.72
N ASP A 151 -11.10 -12.30 -8.29
CA ASP A 151 -11.44 -11.02 -7.67
C ASP A 151 -11.96 -11.23 -6.23
N ALA A 152 -11.11 -10.96 -5.24
CA ALA A 152 -11.44 -11.11 -3.82
C ALA A 152 -12.69 -10.27 -3.46
N ALA A 153 -12.94 -9.18 -4.17
CA ALA A 153 -14.13 -8.35 -4.01
C ALA A 153 -15.42 -9.11 -4.38
N ASP A 154 -15.39 -10.01 -5.38
CA ASP A 154 -16.55 -10.83 -5.77
C ASP A 154 -16.80 -11.96 -4.77
N THR A 155 -15.74 -12.46 -4.12
CA THR A 155 -15.85 -13.50 -3.08
C THR A 155 -16.42 -12.92 -1.78
N ASP A 156 -15.92 -11.76 -1.33
CA ASP A 156 -16.44 -11.08 -0.14
C ASP A 156 -17.87 -10.61 -0.33
N LEU A 157 -18.22 -10.12 -1.52
CA LEU A 157 -19.60 -9.73 -1.84
C LEU A 157 -20.54 -10.94 -1.81
N LYS A 158 -20.12 -12.10 -2.29
CA LYS A 158 -20.91 -13.32 -2.25
C LYS A 158 -21.11 -13.85 -0.83
N ILE A 159 -20.07 -13.78 0.01
CA ILE A 159 -20.17 -14.17 1.43
C ILE A 159 -21.14 -13.25 2.17
N VAL A 160 -21.00 -11.93 2.03
CA VAL A 160 -21.92 -10.94 2.64
C VAL A 160 -23.36 -11.13 2.16
N GLN A 161 -23.59 -11.38 0.87
CA GLN A 161 -24.92 -11.66 0.36
C GLN A 161 -25.51 -12.98 0.87
N GLN A 162 -24.68 -13.98 1.09
CA GLN A 162 -25.12 -15.27 1.64
C GLN A 162 -25.51 -15.13 3.11
N GLU A 163 -24.74 -14.40 3.90
CA GLU A 163 -25.08 -14.09 5.30
C GLU A 163 -26.36 -13.26 5.41
N GLN A 164 -26.55 -12.25 4.57
CA GLN A 164 -27.78 -11.46 4.54
C GLN A 164 -29.01 -12.29 4.20
N ARG A 165 -28.89 -13.26 3.27
CA ARG A 165 -29.98 -14.18 2.95
C ARG A 165 -30.32 -15.11 4.11
N ALA A 166 -29.29 -15.60 4.83
CA ALA A 166 -29.51 -16.45 6.01
C ALA A 166 -30.25 -15.70 7.11
N VAL A 167 -29.85 -14.48 7.42
CA VAL A 167 -30.51 -13.62 8.41
C VAL A 167 -31.97 -13.30 8.02
N GLN A 168 -32.23 -13.03 6.73
CA GLN A 168 -33.59 -12.80 6.28
C GLN A 168 -34.50 -14.05 6.36
N GLN A 169 -33.93 -15.24 6.14
CA GLN A 169 -34.67 -16.48 6.30
C GLN A 169 -35.04 -16.75 7.76
N GLU A 170 -34.09 -16.50 8.66
CA GLU A 170 -34.30 -16.66 10.09
C GLU A 170 -35.35 -15.68 10.62
N GLN A 171 -35.33 -14.42 10.19
CA GLN A 171 -36.35 -13.42 10.55
C GLN A 171 -37.75 -13.82 10.04
N LYS A 172 -37.84 -14.37 8.84
CA LYS A 172 -39.15 -14.87 8.30
C LYS A 172 -39.67 -16.06 9.11
N ALA A 173 -38.79 -16.97 9.51
CA ALA A 173 -39.19 -18.13 10.33
C ALA A 173 -39.72 -17.68 11.70
N VAL A 174 -39.03 -16.75 12.37
CA VAL A 174 -39.49 -16.17 13.65
C VAL A 174 -40.82 -15.45 13.51
N GLN A 175 -41.06 -14.71 12.43
CA GLN A 175 -42.35 -14.05 12.20
C GLN A 175 -43.46 -15.03 11.93
N GLN A 176 -43.22 -16.18 11.28
CA GLN A 176 -44.20 -17.22 11.09
C GLN A 176 -44.59 -17.90 12.39
N GLU A 177 -43.62 -18.18 13.22
CA GLU A 177 -43.80 -18.78 14.55
C GLU A 177 -44.61 -17.85 15.48
N GLN A 178 -44.31 -16.54 15.48
CA GLN A 178 -45.09 -15.55 16.22
C GLN A 178 -46.55 -15.43 15.76
N LYS A 179 -46.79 -15.58 14.46
CA LYS A 179 -48.18 -15.57 13.92
C LYS A 179 -48.95 -16.84 14.30
N ALA A 180 -48.28 -17.99 14.35
CA ALA A 180 -48.90 -19.25 14.76
C ALA A 180 -49.36 -19.21 16.23
N VAL A 181 -48.51 -18.63 17.11
CA VAL A 181 -48.82 -18.49 18.55
C VAL A 181 -49.98 -17.50 18.81
N GLN A 182 -50.24 -16.55 17.92
CA GLN A 182 -51.36 -15.58 18.06
C GLN A 182 -52.71 -16.11 17.57
N GLN A 183 -52.77 -17.31 16.96
CA GLN A 183 -53.98 -17.92 16.42
C GLN A 183 -54.49 -19.08 17.27
N GLU A 184 -53.83 -19.42 18.37
CA GLU A 184 -54.31 -20.31 19.43
C GLU A 184 -54.93 -19.50 20.57
#